data_4f0a0b45ca2e121070abd995cc3bf361
#
_entry.id   4f0a0b45ca2e121070abd995cc3bf361
#
_cell.length_a   1.000
_cell.length_b   1.000
_cell.length_c   1.000
_cell.angle_alpha   90.00
_cell.angle_beta   90.00
_cell.angle_gamma   90.00
#
_symmetry.space_group_name_H-M   'P 1'
#
loop_
_entity.id
_entity.type
_entity.pdbx_description
1 polymer ?
#
loop_
_entity_poly.entity_id
_entity_poly.type
_entity_poly.pdbx_seq_one_letter_code
_entity_poly.pdbx_strand_id
1 'polypeptide(L)'
;MWDLVQKDGSTFPVADKLIEMTEHYGFDGWFINQETAGGNAQLAQDMRDFMIYIQQNSDLEIQWYDAMTEAGGINWQNALNDNNDWYFQYGDELVSQHMFLNFWWNAAGLQTSATHALSLGRSPFELYSGVDVQANGYNTGVDWNAIFPGEGDHVTSVGFYCPNWTYSNAASHEAFYTRANRF
;
A
#
# COMPACT_ATOMS: atom_id res chain seq x y z
N MET A 1 17.43 -3.66 -2.72
CA MET A 1 16.80 -2.75 -1.74
C MET A 1 17.64 -1.47 -1.58
N TRP A 2 18.90 -1.54 -1.14
CA TRP A 2 19.78 -0.35 -1.06
C TRP A 2 19.98 0.34 -2.41
N ASP A 3 20.07 -0.42 -3.50
CA ASP A 3 20.20 0.13 -4.86
C ASP A 3 18.98 0.96 -5.29
N LEU A 4 17.78 0.64 -4.80
CA LEU A 4 16.55 1.38 -5.10
C LEU A 4 16.63 2.83 -4.60
N VAL A 5 17.11 3.00 -3.38
CA VAL A 5 17.17 4.30 -2.68
C VAL A 5 18.55 4.95 -2.72
N GLN A 6 19.44 4.49 -3.62
CA GLN A 6 20.74 5.07 -3.81
C GLN A 6 20.63 6.52 -4.32
N LYS A 7 21.32 7.43 -3.66
CA LYS A 7 21.36 8.85 -4.03
C LYS A 7 22.57 9.12 -4.94
N ASP A 8 22.39 10.04 -5.89
CA ASP A 8 23.44 10.71 -6.62
C ASP A 8 23.30 12.22 -6.35
N GLY A 9 24.11 12.71 -5.42
CA GLY A 9 23.94 14.06 -4.88
C GLY A 9 22.60 14.22 -4.16
N SER A 10 21.71 15.05 -4.71
CA SER A 10 20.36 15.31 -4.21
C SER A 10 19.27 14.52 -4.94
N THR A 11 19.62 13.70 -5.92
CA THR A 11 18.66 12.96 -6.74
C THR A 11 18.64 11.47 -6.39
N PHE A 12 17.56 10.81 -6.81
CA PHE A 12 17.42 9.37 -6.74
C PHE A 12 17.28 8.82 -8.18
N PRO A 13 18.36 8.29 -8.78
CA PRO A 13 18.35 7.86 -10.19
C PRO A 13 17.27 6.82 -10.51
N VAL A 14 16.91 5.97 -9.53
CA VAL A 14 15.83 5.00 -9.73
C VAL A 14 14.46 5.68 -9.70
N ALA A 15 14.26 6.70 -8.85
CA ALA A 15 13.01 7.47 -8.86
C ALA A 15 12.82 8.19 -10.20
N ASP A 16 13.88 8.84 -10.72
CA ASP A 16 13.85 9.48 -12.04
C ASP A 16 13.46 8.47 -13.14
N LYS A 17 13.99 7.24 -13.05
CA LYS A 17 13.66 6.19 -14.01
C LYS A 17 12.23 5.66 -13.87
N LEU A 18 11.69 5.57 -12.65
CA LEU A 18 10.29 5.21 -12.41
C LEU A 18 9.34 6.27 -12.98
N ILE A 19 9.69 7.56 -12.82
CA ILE A 19 8.93 8.68 -13.41
C ILE A 19 8.93 8.56 -14.94
N GLU A 20 10.10 8.42 -15.56
CA GLU A 20 10.24 8.25 -17.01
C GLU A 20 9.42 7.06 -17.55
N MET A 21 9.47 5.91 -16.84
CA MET A 21 8.70 4.72 -17.22
C MET A 21 7.19 4.97 -17.15
N THR A 22 6.73 5.67 -16.13
CA THR A 22 5.31 6.00 -15.96
C THR A 22 4.82 6.89 -17.09
N GLU A 23 5.56 7.94 -17.40
CA GLU A 23 5.25 8.84 -18.52
C GLU A 23 5.23 8.09 -19.87
N HIS A 24 6.19 7.17 -20.07
CA HIS A 24 6.31 6.40 -21.32
C HIS A 24 5.15 5.42 -21.51
N TYR A 25 4.73 4.71 -20.45
CA TYR A 25 3.71 3.65 -20.53
C TYR A 25 2.32 4.12 -20.15
N GLY A 26 2.17 5.32 -19.59
CA GLY A 26 0.89 5.88 -19.17
C GLY A 26 0.34 5.22 -17.90
N PHE A 27 1.21 4.92 -16.93
CA PHE A 27 0.78 4.48 -15.59
C PHE A 27 0.40 5.69 -14.75
N ASP A 28 -0.50 5.51 -13.76
CA ASP A 28 -0.87 6.58 -12.84
C ASP A 28 0.09 6.67 -11.65
N GLY A 29 0.82 5.60 -11.33
CA GLY A 29 1.73 5.57 -10.19
C GLY A 29 2.32 4.19 -9.89
N TRP A 30 2.81 4.03 -8.66
CA TRP A 30 3.53 2.84 -8.23
C TRP A 30 3.01 2.29 -6.89
N PHE A 31 2.84 0.97 -6.84
CA PHE A 31 2.72 0.22 -5.60
C PHE A 31 4.11 -0.14 -5.11
N ILE A 32 4.53 0.43 -3.98
CA ILE A 32 5.87 0.21 -3.42
C ILE A 32 5.76 -0.79 -2.26
N ASN A 33 6.40 -1.95 -2.44
CA ASN A 33 6.49 -3.00 -1.45
C ASN A 33 7.95 -3.26 -1.07
N GLN A 34 8.26 -3.11 0.23
CA GLN A 34 9.58 -3.41 0.78
C GLN A 34 9.43 -4.50 1.87
N GLU A 35 9.71 -5.74 1.49
CA GLU A 35 9.66 -6.92 2.35
C GLU A 35 11.01 -7.64 2.48
N THR A 36 12.09 -7.04 1.97
CA THR A 36 13.43 -7.64 2.07
C THR A 36 14.04 -7.38 3.44
N ALA A 37 14.39 -8.44 4.15
CA ALA A 37 15.05 -8.34 5.45
C ALA A 37 16.44 -7.69 5.36
N GLY A 38 16.98 -7.23 6.51
CA GLY A 38 18.31 -6.62 6.62
C GLY A 38 18.33 -5.10 6.42
N GLY A 39 17.17 -4.46 6.48
CA GLY A 39 17.07 -2.99 6.58
C GLY A 39 17.44 -2.48 7.96
N ASN A 40 17.61 -1.18 8.06
CA ASN A 40 17.85 -0.42 9.29
C ASN A 40 17.20 0.97 9.20
N ALA A 41 17.30 1.76 10.26
CA ALA A 41 16.70 3.09 10.31
C ALA A 41 17.20 4.03 9.19
N GLN A 42 18.43 3.89 8.71
CA GLN A 42 18.92 4.70 7.59
C GLN A 42 18.20 4.33 6.29
N LEU A 43 18.02 3.02 6.02
CA LEU A 43 17.26 2.57 4.85
C LEU A 43 15.81 3.05 4.92
N ALA A 44 15.21 3.02 6.10
CA ALA A 44 13.86 3.51 6.30
C ALA A 44 13.72 5.01 5.96
N GLN A 45 14.68 5.83 6.41
CA GLN A 45 14.75 7.25 6.05
C GLN A 45 14.94 7.45 4.54
N ASP A 46 15.90 6.73 3.95
CA ASP A 46 16.16 6.84 2.51
C ASP A 46 14.96 6.40 1.68
N MET A 47 14.18 5.39 2.12
CA MET A 47 12.95 4.96 1.46
C MET A 47 11.85 6.02 1.54
N ARG A 48 11.67 6.65 2.69
CA ARG A 48 10.74 7.77 2.85
C ARG A 48 11.16 8.94 1.95
N ASP A 49 12.44 9.33 2.00
CA ASP A 49 12.98 10.45 1.22
C ASP A 49 12.87 10.18 -0.29
N PHE A 50 13.04 8.91 -0.70
CA PHE A 50 12.83 8.45 -2.09
C PHE A 50 11.38 8.67 -2.55
N MET A 51 10.40 8.34 -1.71
CA MET A 51 8.99 8.56 -2.04
C MET A 51 8.65 10.05 -2.06
N ILE A 52 9.13 10.83 -1.08
CA ILE A 52 8.98 12.30 -1.10
C ILE A 52 9.58 12.91 -2.37
N TYR A 53 10.75 12.42 -2.80
CA TYR A 53 11.38 12.90 -4.04
C TYR A 53 10.48 12.64 -5.26
N ILE A 54 9.85 11.48 -5.38
CA ILE A 54 8.88 11.19 -6.46
C ILE A 54 7.71 12.20 -6.39
N GLN A 55 7.15 12.43 -5.20
CA GLN A 55 6.04 13.39 -5.01
C GLN A 55 6.39 14.82 -5.41
N GLN A 56 7.63 15.24 -5.17
CA GLN A 56 8.09 16.59 -5.48
C GLN A 56 8.48 16.78 -6.96
N ASN A 57 8.72 15.70 -7.69
CA ASN A 57 9.21 15.74 -9.08
C ASN A 57 8.21 15.17 -10.11
N SER A 58 7.02 14.77 -9.68
CA SER A 58 5.98 14.23 -10.56
C SER A 58 4.59 14.34 -9.91
N ASP A 59 3.55 14.10 -10.72
CA ASP A 59 2.15 13.98 -10.27
C ASP A 59 1.76 12.51 -10.06
N LEU A 60 2.72 11.60 -9.87
CA LEU A 60 2.48 10.17 -9.73
C LEU A 60 1.91 9.83 -8.35
N GLU A 61 0.96 8.89 -8.34
CA GLU A 61 0.46 8.32 -7.10
C GLU A 61 1.39 7.23 -6.57
N ILE A 62 1.61 7.23 -5.26
CA ILE A 62 2.30 6.16 -4.56
C ILE A 62 1.30 5.47 -3.62
N GLN A 63 1.22 4.15 -3.73
CA GLN A 63 0.61 3.31 -2.71
C GLN A 63 1.72 2.54 -1.98
N TRP A 64 1.85 2.80 -0.68
CA TRP A 64 2.79 2.10 0.19
C TRP A 64 2.18 0.82 0.76
N TYR A 65 2.95 -0.26 0.79
CA TYR A 65 2.55 -1.50 1.46
C TYR A 65 3.06 -1.56 2.90
N ASP A 66 2.18 -1.90 3.82
CA ASP A 66 2.44 -2.03 5.26
C ASP A 66 3.34 -3.22 5.60
N ALA A 67 4.64 -3.09 5.32
CA ALA A 67 5.62 -4.13 5.62
C ALA A 67 6.81 -3.60 6.42
N MET A 68 7.47 -2.53 5.97
CA MET A 68 8.64 -1.98 6.66
C MET A 68 8.21 -0.92 7.67
N THR A 69 8.79 -1.01 8.88
CA THR A 69 8.62 0.02 9.92
C THR A 69 9.68 1.13 9.79
N GLU A 70 9.51 2.23 10.50
CA GLU A 70 10.49 3.34 10.57
C GLU A 70 11.85 2.92 11.14
N ALA A 71 11.94 1.82 11.87
CA ALA A 71 13.19 1.22 12.30
C ALA A 71 13.92 0.47 11.17
N GLY A 72 13.29 0.30 9.99
CA GLY A 72 13.83 -0.39 8.82
C GLY A 72 13.67 -1.91 8.86
N GLY A 73 13.08 -2.45 9.90
CA GLY A 73 12.73 -3.87 10.00
C GLY A 73 11.42 -4.18 9.28
N ILE A 74 11.27 -5.44 8.85
CA ILE A 74 10.01 -5.93 8.30
C ILE A 74 9.14 -6.43 9.44
N ASN A 75 8.01 -5.78 9.64
CA ASN A 75 7.03 -6.13 10.67
C ASN A 75 5.66 -5.54 10.28
N TRP A 76 4.84 -6.35 9.62
CA TRP A 76 3.50 -5.96 9.18
C TRP A 76 2.64 -5.56 10.37
N GLN A 77 2.24 -4.29 10.39
CA GLN A 77 1.41 -3.74 11.47
C GLN A 77 -0.07 -4.12 11.29
N ASN A 78 -0.50 -4.41 10.06
CA ASN A 78 -1.90 -4.65 9.67
C ASN A 78 -2.81 -3.47 10.07
N ALA A 79 -2.24 -2.30 10.19
CA ALA A 79 -2.84 -1.06 10.65
C ALA A 79 -1.94 0.12 10.29
N LEU A 80 -2.49 1.32 10.27
CA LEU A 80 -1.71 2.55 10.33
C LEU A 80 -1.47 2.90 11.81
N ASN A 81 -0.20 3.10 12.19
CA ASN A 81 0.20 3.49 13.53
C ASN A 81 1.59 4.18 13.54
N ASP A 82 2.07 4.58 14.73
CA ASP A 82 3.34 5.31 14.90
C ASP A 82 4.59 4.57 14.37
N ASN A 83 4.51 3.26 14.03
CA ASN A 83 5.66 2.53 13.50
C ASN A 83 5.78 2.62 11.97
N ASN A 84 4.73 3.05 11.26
CA ASN A 84 4.66 3.06 9.80
C ASN A 84 4.05 4.32 9.18
N ASP A 85 3.52 5.24 10.00
CA ASP A 85 2.80 6.42 9.54
C ASP A 85 3.67 7.39 8.73
N TRP A 86 4.97 7.46 8.98
CA TRP A 86 5.87 8.34 8.25
C TRP A 86 6.08 7.95 6.77
N TYR A 87 5.63 6.76 6.35
CA TYR A 87 5.54 6.37 4.93
C TYR A 87 4.23 6.82 4.27
N PHE A 88 3.29 7.30 5.08
CA PHE A 88 2.02 7.85 4.64
C PHE A 88 2.03 9.37 4.68
N GLN A 89 2.45 9.95 5.82
CA GLN A 89 2.57 11.40 6.04
C GLN A 89 3.79 11.68 6.93
N TYR A 90 4.64 12.63 6.58
CA TYR A 90 5.78 13.04 7.39
C TYR A 90 5.79 14.56 7.61
N GLY A 91 5.31 15.02 8.75
CA GLY A 91 5.04 16.43 8.97
C GLY A 91 4.08 16.97 7.92
N ASP A 92 4.48 18.03 7.22
CA ASP A 92 3.67 18.61 6.13
C ASP A 92 3.93 17.94 4.76
N GLU A 93 4.84 16.96 4.69
CA GLU A 93 5.21 16.28 3.44
C GLU A 93 4.30 15.09 3.16
N LEU A 94 3.70 15.07 1.97
CA LEU A 94 3.01 13.89 1.43
C LEU A 94 4.05 12.84 1.05
N VAL A 95 4.00 11.65 1.66
CA VAL A 95 4.92 10.56 1.35
C VAL A 95 4.30 9.56 0.39
N SER A 96 3.07 9.13 0.66
CA SER A 96 2.28 8.33 -0.28
C SER A 96 0.81 8.77 -0.26
N GLN A 97 0.14 8.70 -1.40
CA GLN A 97 -1.29 9.00 -1.49
C GLN A 97 -2.11 7.95 -0.75
N HIS A 98 -1.65 6.70 -0.81
CA HIS A 98 -2.40 5.57 -0.28
C HIS A 98 -1.48 4.64 0.53
N MET A 99 -2.07 3.97 1.53
CA MET A 99 -1.41 2.88 2.23
C MET A 99 -2.27 1.62 2.14
N PHE A 100 -1.65 0.52 1.70
CA PHE A 100 -2.26 -0.80 1.68
C PHE A 100 -1.91 -1.52 2.98
N LEU A 101 -2.91 -1.70 3.86
CA LEU A 101 -2.78 -2.44 5.10
C LEU A 101 -2.71 -3.93 4.79
N ASN A 102 -1.76 -4.65 5.38
CA ASN A 102 -1.60 -6.07 5.19
C ASN A 102 -2.89 -6.85 5.59
N PHE A 103 -2.93 -8.15 5.43
CA PHE A 103 -4.15 -8.96 5.39
C PHE A 103 -4.73 -9.38 6.75
N TRP A 104 -4.01 -9.14 7.87
CA TRP A 104 -4.38 -9.61 9.20
C TRP A 104 -4.96 -8.50 10.10
N TRP A 105 -5.57 -7.49 9.49
CA TRP A 105 -6.29 -6.45 10.20
C TRP A 105 -7.55 -6.99 10.90
N ASN A 106 -8.07 -6.23 11.86
CA ASN A 106 -9.34 -6.49 12.54
C ASN A 106 -10.12 -5.18 12.73
N ALA A 107 -11.38 -5.27 13.14
CA ALA A 107 -12.26 -4.12 13.27
C ALA A 107 -11.66 -3.02 14.18
N ALA A 108 -11.08 -3.37 15.32
CA ALA A 108 -10.48 -2.40 16.25
C ALA A 108 -9.24 -1.73 15.61
N GLY A 109 -8.41 -2.51 14.91
CA GLY A 109 -7.23 -2.00 14.20
C GLY A 109 -7.62 -1.04 13.06
N LEU A 110 -8.68 -1.33 12.31
CA LEU A 110 -9.16 -0.42 11.26
C LEU A 110 -9.72 0.90 11.85
N GLN A 111 -10.47 0.84 12.96
CA GLN A 111 -10.97 2.04 13.63
C GLN A 111 -9.84 2.90 14.18
N THR A 112 -8.82 2.30 14.79
CA THR A 112 -7.64 3.06 15.26
C THR A 112 -6.85 3.64 14.11
N SER A 113 -6.68 2.88 13.00
CA SER A 113 -6.01 3.37 11.77
C SER A 113 -6.75 4.56 11.15
N ALA A 114 -8.08 4.50 11.08
CA ALA A 114 -8.90 5.61 10.59
C ALA A 114 -8.74 6.86 11.46
N THR A 115 -8.76 6.68 12.79
CA THR A 115 -8.54 7.79 13.74
C THR A 115 -7.13 8.36 13.62
N HIS A 116 -6.12 7.50 13.42
CA HIS A 116 -4.73 7.91 13.26
C HIS A 116 -4.56 8.71 11.95
N ALA A 117 -5.13 8.24 10.82
CA ALA A 117 -5.12 8.99 9.56
C ALA A 117 -5.71 10.40 9.71
N LEU A 118 -6.87 10.52 10.37
CA LEU A 118 -7.49 11.83 10.66
C LEU A 118 -6.58 12.74 11.50
N SER A 119 -5.84 12.18 12.45
CA SER A 119 -4.89 12.97 13.29
C SER A 119 -3.70 13.50 12.48
N LEU A 120 -3.36 12.82 11.37
CA LEU A 120 -2.35 13.26 10.39
C LEU A 120 -2.91 14.22 9.33
N GLY A 121 -4.19 14.58 9.41
CA GLY A 121 -4.88 15.41 8.41
C GLY A 121 -5.21 14.67 7.11
N ARG A 122 -5.21 13.32 7.14
CA ARG A 122 -5.43 12.44 5.98
C ARG A 122 -6.80 11.76 6.06
N SER A 123 -7.32 11.39 4.90
CA SER A 123 -8.59 10.65 4.82
C SER A 123 -8.40 9.17 5.20
N PRO A 124 -9.30 8.58 6.03
CA PRO A 124 -9.29 7.14 6.26
C PRO A 124 -9.50 6.31 4.98
N PHE A 125 -10.10 6.89 3.95
CA PHE A 125 -10.34 6.23 2.67
C PHE A 125 -9.10 6.16 1.77
N GLU A 126 -8.00 6.78 2.19
CA GLU A 126 -6.67 6.60 1.60
C GLU A 126 -5.96 5.35 2.15
N LEU A 127 -6.55 4.69 3.17
CA LEU A 127 -6.13 3.40 3.68
C LEU A 127 -6.93 2.28 3.00
N TYR A 128 -6.23 1.29 2.48
CA TYR A 128 -6.82 0.14 1.79
C TYR A 128 -6.67 -1.11 2.64
N SER A 129 -7.77 -1.62 3.20
CA SER A 129 -7.79 -2.90 3.91
C SER A 129 -7.51 -4.03 2.91
N GLY A 130 -6.39 -4.71 3.07
CA GLY A 130 -5.93 -5.73 2.15
C GLY A 130 -6.77 -7.00 2.20
N VAL A 131 -7.13 -7.52 1.03
CA VAL A 131 -7.81 -8.82 0.85
C VAL A 131 -6.92 -9.72 0.00
N ASP A 132 -6.42 -10.81 0.59
CA ASP A 132 -5.49 -11.74 -0.07
C ASP A 132 -6.23 -12.69 -1.02
N VAL A 133 -6.57 -12.18 -2.20
CA VAL A 133 -7.20 -12.99 -3.25
C VAL A 133 -6.22 -14.02 -3.82
N GLN A 134 -4.92 -13.76 -3.79
CA GLN A 134 -3.90 -14.70 -4.29
C GLN A 134 -3.96 -16.03 -3.56
N ALA A 135 -4.21 -16.03 -2.23
CA ALA A 135 -4.21 -17.24 -1.43
C ALA A 135 -5.47 -18.11 -1.66
N ASN A 136 -6.67 -17.51 -1.64
CA ASN A 136 -7.94 -18.25 -1.60
C ASN A 136 -8.99 -17.80 -2.62
N GLY A 137 -8.67 -16.83 -3.48
CA GLY A 137 -9.60 -16.28 -4.44
C GLY A 137 -10.83 -15.68 -3.77
N TYR A 138 -12.00 -15.91 -4.34
CA TYR A 138 -13.28 -15.46 -3.79
C TYR A 138 -13.69 -16.19 -2.48
N ASN A 139 -12.95 -17.20 -2.05
CA ASN A 139 -13.15 -17.87 -0.76
C ASN A 139 -12.28 -17.26 0.37
N THR A 140 -11.55 -16.19 0.10
CA THR A 140 -10.80 -15.47 1.14
C THR A 140 -11.75 -14.99 2.22
N GLY A 141 -11.47 -15.40 3.48
CA GLY A 141 -12.26 -14.98 4.64
C GLY A 141 -12.01 -13.50 4.93
N VAL A 142 -13.05 -12.68 4.85
CA VAL A 142 -12.99 -11.24 5.11
C VAL A 142 -14.09 -10.86 6.08
N ASP A 143 -13.76 -10.11 7.12
CA ASP A 143 -14.75 -9.44 7.97
C ASP A 143 -15.24 -8.15 7.30
N TRP A 144 -16.20 -8.32 6.39
CA TRP A 144 -16.76 -7.20 5.64
C TRP A 144 -17.44 -6.16 6.54
N ASN A 145 -17.99 -6.58 7.70
CA ASN A 145 -18.61 -5.66 8.64
C ASN A 145 -17.58 -4.76 9.35
N ALA A 146 -16.32 -5.16 9.42
CA ALA A 146 -15.25 -4.31 9.95
C ALA A 146 -14.94 -3.14 9.01
N ILE A 147 -15.10 -3.32 7.70
CA ILE A 147 -14.88 -2.29 6.68
C ILE A 147 -16.16 -1.53 6.38
N PHE A 148 -17.26 -2.27 6.17
CA PHE A 148 -18.58 -1.76 5.80
C PHE A 148 -19.60 -2.11 6.89
N PRO A 149 -19.66 -1.40 8.01
CA PRO A 149 -20.63 -1.65 9.07
C PRO A 149 -22.03 -1.44 8.51
N GLY A 150 -23.01 -2.23 9.01
CA GLY A 150 -24.39 -2.16 8.53
C GLY A 150 -25.10 -0.83 8.84
N GLU A 151 -24.56 -0.07 9.80
CA GLU A 151 -25.01 1.29 10.13
C GLU A 151 -23.77 2.20 10.19
N GLY A 152 -23.85 3.37 9.56
CA GLY A 152 -22.76 4.35 9.49
C GLY A 152 -21.95 4.29 8.19
N ASP A 153 -20.90 5.12 8.16
CA ASP A 153 -19.99 5.19 7.03
C ASP A 153 -19.00 4.02 7.05
N HIS A 154 -18.48 3.63 5.87
CA HIS A 154 -17.39 2.66 5.81
C HIS A 154 -16.11 3.23 6.44
N VAL A 155 -15.25 2.33 6.95
CA VAL A 155 -14.11 2.71 7.79
C VAL A 155 -12.87 3.05 6.96
N THR A 156 -12.62 2.23 5.93
CA THR A 156 -11.47 2.36 5.01
C THR A 156 -11.90 1.98 3.60
N SER A 157 -11.04 2.19 2.62
CA SER A 157 -11.16 1.56 1.31
C SER A 157 -10.77 0.06 1.35
N VAL A 158 -11.00 -0.68 0.26
CA VAL A 158 -10.64 -2.10 0.11
C VAL A 158 -9.62 -2.26 -0.99
N GLY A 159 -8.56 -3.04 -0.73
CA GLY A 159 -7.56 -3.41 -1.71
C GLY A 159 -7.57 -4.92 -1.97
N PHE A 160 -7.89 -5.34 -3.19
CA PHE A 160 -7.78 -6.74 -3.60
C PHE A 160 -6.36 -7.03 -4.10
N TYR A 161 -5.64 -7.91 -3.41
CA TYR A 161 -4.31 -8.34 -3.82
C TYR A 161 -4.39 -9.50 -4.80
N CYS A 162 -3.77 -9.35 -5.98
CA CYS A 162 -3.72 -10.34 -7.05
C CYS A 162 -5.09 -10.89 -7.51
N PRO A 163 -6.05 -10.03 -7.91
CA PRO A 163 -7.37 -10.45 -8.37
C PRO A 163 -7.32 -11.29 -9.66
N ASN A 164 -6.18 -11.33 -10.35
CA ASN A 164 -5.91 -12.22 -11.49
C ASN A 164 -5.95 -13.71 -11.10
N TRP A 165 -6.12 -14.06 -9.83
CA TRP A 165 -6.33 -15.43 -9.35
C TRP A 165 -7.45 -16.14 -10.14
N THR A 166 -8.52 -15.45 -10.47
CA THR A 166 -9.64 -15.99 -11.26
C THR A 166 -9.18 -16.50 -12.62
N TYR A 167 -8.31 -15.75 -13.30
CA TYR A 167 -7.71 -16.14 -14.57
C TYR A 167 -6.69 -17.27 -14.38
N SER A 168 -5.75 -17.12 -13.48
CA SER A 168 -4.65 -18.07 -13.26
C SER A 168 -5.13 -19.46 -12.81
N ASN A 169 -6.31 -19.54 -12.17
CA ASN A 169 -6.88 -20.79 -11.67
C ASN A 169 -8.08 -21.30 -12.50
N ALA A 170 -8.39 -20.66 -13.63
CA ALA A 170 -9.47 -21.10 -14.50
C ALA A 170 -9.01 -22.19 -15.47
N ALA A 171 -9.77 -23.27 -15.59
CA ALA A 171 -9.50 -24.35 -16.54
C ALA A 171 -9.83 -23.98 -18.00
N SER A 172 -10.64 -22.94 -18.21
CA SER A 172 -11.07 -22.44 -19.53
C SER A 172 -11.53 -20.98 -19.43
N HIS A 173 -11.70 -20.29 -20.57
CA HIS A 173 -12.26 -18.94 -20.61
C HIS A 173 -13.66 -18.88 -19.99
N GLU A 174 -14.51 -19.87 -20.22
CA GLU A 174 -15.85 -19.94 -19.62
C GLU A 174 -15.76 -20.06 -18.09
N ALA A 175 -14.86 -20.91 -17.58
CA ALA A 175 -14.60 -21.05 -16.16
C ALA A 175 -14.05 -19.74 -15.54
N PHE A 176 -13.23 -19.00 -16.29
CA PHE A 176 -12.77 -17.68 -15.86
C PHE A 176 -13.94 -16.71 -15.66
N TYR A 177 -14.81 -16.52 -16.64
CA TYR A 177 -15.96 -15.62 -16.52
C TYR A 177 -16.92 -16.05 -15.41
N THR A 178 -17.14 -17.35 -15.25
CA THR A 178 -17.97 -17.90 -14.15
C THR A 178 -17.37 -17.54 -12.78
N ARG A 179 -16.04 -17.56 -12.64
CA ARG A 179 -15.35 -17.19 -11.39
C ARG A 179 -15.33 -15.69 -11.19
N ALA A 180 -15.02 -14.92 -12.23
CA ALA A 180 -14.97 -13.46 -12.17
C ALA A 180 -16.29 -12.84 -11.71
N ASN A 181 -17.43 -13.44 -12.09
CA ASN A 181 -18.75 -12.98 -11.68
C ASN A 181 -19.10 -13.27 -10.21
N ARG A 182 -18.18 -13.86 -9.43
CA ARG A 182 -18.38 -14.15 -7.99
C ARG A 182 -17.71 -13.12 -7.07
N PHE A 183 -16.91 -12.19 -7.61
CA PHE A 183 -16.32 -11.06 -6.85
C PHE A 183 -17.26 -9.89 -6.75
#